data_674dd50b92e08423d1667aa28eaa2e7c
#
_entry.id   674dd50b92e08423d1667aa28eaa2e7c
#
_cell.length_a   1.000
_cell.length_b   1.000
_cell.length_c   1.000
_cell.angle_alpha   90.00
_cell.angle_beta   90.00
_cell.angle_gamma   90.00
#
_symmetry.space_group_name_H-M   'P 1'
#
loop_
_entity.id
_entity.type
_entity.pdbx_description
1 polymer ?
#
loop_
_entity_poly.entity_id
_entity_poly.type
_entity_poly.pdbx_seq_one_letter_code
_entity_poly.pdbx_strand_id
1 'polypeptide(L)'
;MLEVSTSVGRVTQIIGPVLDIVFESGNLPKVYNAIDITLESGAVVVCEVQQLLGDNKVRAVSMSSTDGMRRGIEAVDTGGPISVPVGSPTLGRIFNVLGQPVDEMGPVDDSEKFPIHRSAPAFTELETKPSVFETGIKVVDLLAPYRRGGKIGLFGGAGVGKTCLLYTSDAADDRSWV
;
A
#
# COMPACT_ATOMS: atom_id res chain seq x y z
N MET A 1 -26.71 -1.49 -1.30
CA MET A 1 -25.78 -2.28 -0.47
C MET A 1 -25.46 -3.53 -1.27
N LEU A 2 -24.30 -3.59 -1.87
CA LEU A 2 -23.83 -4.84 -2.48
C LEU A 2 -23.36 -5.72 -1.32
N GLU A 3 -24.00 -6.86 -1.13
CA GLU A 3 -23.49 -7.88 -0.21
C GLU A 3 -22.11 -8.28 -0.70
N VAL A 4 -21.08 -7.95 0.08
CA VAL A 4 -19.73 -8.48 -0.14
C VAL A 4 -19.82 -9.97 0.20
N SER A 5 -19.96 -10.81 -0.81
CA SER A 5 -19.90 -12.25 -0.59
C SER A 5 -18.47 -12.58 -0.19
N THR A 6 -18.24 -12.74 1.08
CA THR A 6 -16.96 -13.15 1.65
C THR A 6 -16.71 -14.59 1.21
N SER A 7 -15.76 -14.80 0.30
CA SER A 7 -15.37 -16.15 -0.08
C SER A 7 -14.30 -16.69 0.85
N VAL A 8 -14.42 -17.94 1.25
CA VAL A 8 -13.48 -18.62 2.13
C VAL A 8 -12.72 -19.67 1.36
N GLY A 9 -11.41 -19.58 1.38
CA GLY A 9 -10.50 -20.54 0.80
C GLY A 9 -9.68 -21.26 1.87
N ARG A 10 -8.79 -22.14 1.43
CA ARG A 10 -7.85 -22.87 2.30
C ARG A 10 -6.44 -22.83 1.73
N VAL A 11 -5.47 -22.56 2.59
CA VAL A 11 -4.05 -22.58 2.22
C VAL A 11 -3.61 -24.00 1.89
N THR A 12 -3.11 -24.20 0.68
CA THR A 12 -2.64 -25.52 0.22
C THR A 12 -1.12 -25.63 0.22
N GLN A 13 -0.42 -24.52 0.00
CA GLN A 13 1.03 -24.49 -0.05
C GLN A 13 1.56 -23.19 0.55
N ILE A 14 2.71 -23.29 1.23
CA ILE A 14 3.42 -22.15 1.84
C ILE A 14 4.87 -22.24 1.40
N ILE A 15 5.38 -21.20 0.75
CA ILE A 15 6.78 -21.11 0.30
C ILE A 15 7.33 -19.74 0.72
N GLY A 16 7.88 -19.65 1.94
CA GLY A 16 8.26 -18.36 2.50
C GLY A 16 7.04 -17.42 2.56
N PRO A 17 7.10 -16.21 1.98
CA PRO A 17 5.97 -15.28 1.97
C PRO A 17 4.89 -15.61 0.92
N VAL A 18 5.12 -16.59 0.06
CA VAL A 18 4.20 -16.95 -1.03
C VAL A 18 3.27 -18.07 -0.60
N LEU A 19 1.98 -17.88 -0.80
CA LEU A 19 0.92 -18.81 -0.43
C LEU A 19 0.11 -19.20 -1.65
N ASP A 20 -0.17 -20.49 -1.81
CA ASP A 20 -1.17 -20.96 -2.76
C ASP A 20 -2.44 -21.35 -1.99
N ILE A 21 -3.57 -20.76 -2.39
CA ILE A 21 -4.86 -20.85 -1.69
C ILE A 21 -5.88 -21.38 -2.69
N VAL A 22 -6.67 -22.35 -2.26
CA VAL A 22 -7.79 -22.92 -3.03
C VAL A 22 -9.09 -22.32 -2.53
N PHE A 23 -9.94 -21.88 -3.43
CA PHE A 23 -11.29 -21.41 -3.16
C PHE A 23 -12.34 -22.35 -3.75
N GLU A 24 -13.59 -22.20 -3.33
CA GLU A 24 -14.69 -22.91 -3.97
C GLU A 24 -14.95 -22.39 -5.39
N SER A 25 -15.44 -23.27 -6.25
CA SER A 25 -15.74 -22.94 -7.64
C SER A 25 -16.77 -21.80 -7.73
N GLY A 26 -16.42 -20.76 -8.50
CA GLY A 26 -17.28 -19.59 -8.69
C GLY A 26 -17.02 -18.42 -7.71
N ASN A 27 -16.22 -18.63 -6.66
CA ASN A 27 -15.93 -17.64 -5.63
C ASN A 27 -14.44 -17.25 -5.58
N LEU A 28 -13.80 -17.17 -6.74
CA LEU A 28 -12.38 -16.85 -6.83
C LEU A 28 -12.13 -15.35 -6.58
N PRO A 29 -11.22 -14.97 -5.68
CA PRO A 29 -10.87 -13.58 -5.46
C PRO A 29 -10.20 -12.97 -6.69
N LYS A 30 -10.36 -11.68 -6.86
CA LYS A 30 -9.70 -10.92 -7.94
C LYS A 30 -8.22 -10.71 -7.61
N VAL A 31 -7.42 -10.50 -8.64
CA VAL A 31 -6.02 -10.05 -8.48
C VAL A 31 -6.03 -8.72 -7.70
N TYR A 32 -5.09 -8.60 -6.77
CA TYR A 32 -4.94 -7.52 -5.80
C TYR A 32 -5.95 -7.49 -4.64
N ASN A 33 -6.89 -8.43 -4.57
CA ASN A 33 -7.71 -8.53 -3.35
C ASN A 33 -6.84 -8.88 -2.14
N ALA A 34 -7.21 -8.30 -1.00
CA ALA A 34 -6.65 -8.67 0.29
C ALA A 34 -7.34 -9.94 0.81
N ILE A 35 -6.54 -10.84 1.37
CA ILE A 35 -6.99 -12.07 2.00
C ILE A 35 -6.51 -12.07 3.44
N ASP A 36 -7.43 -12.27 4.38
CA ASP A 36 -7.13 -12.36 5.79
C ASP A 36 -7.01 -13.83 6.22
N ILE A 37 -5.91 -14.16 6.89
CA ILE A 37 -5.62 -15.48 7.45
C ILE A 37 -5.44 -15.34 8.94
N THR A 38 -6.34 -15.91 9.72
CA THR A 38 -6.24 -15.89 11.18
C THR A 38 -5.44 -17.10 11.67
N LEU A 39 -4.31 -16.85 12.32
CA LEU A 39 -3.47 -17.88 12.90
C LEU A 39 -4.08 -18.45 14.18
N GLU A 40 -3.63 -19.62 14.62
CA GLU A 40 -4.03 -20.22 15.91
C GLU A 40 -3.73 -19.33 17.13
N SER A 41 -2.75 -18.44 17.01
CA SER A 41 -2.42 -17.41 18.00
C SER A 41 -3.43 -16.26 18.10
N GLY A 42 -4.39 -16.18 17.17
CA GLY A 42 -5.32 -15.06 17.02
C GLY A 42 -4.76 -13.89 16.20
N ALA A 43 -3.51 -13.94 15.77
CA ALA A 43 -2.94 -12.92 14.90
C ALA A 43 -3.51 -13.05 13.47
N VAL A 44 -3.81 -11.92 12.84
CA VAL A 44 -4.28 -11.89 11.45
C VAL A 44 -3.10 -11.55 10.55
N VAL A 45 -2.86 -12.40 9.56
CA VAL A 45 -1.88 -12.19 8.49
C VAL A 45 -2.63 -11.79 7.23
N VAL A 46 -2.36 -10.58 6.76
CA VAL A 46 -2.92 -10.07 5.51
C VAL A 46 -2.05 -10.49 4.34
N CYS A 47 -2.68 -11.03 3.30
CA CYS A 47 -2.02 -11.44 2.06
C CYS A 47 -2.66 -10.73 0.88
N GLU A 48 -1.92 -10.50 -0.19
CA GLU A 48 -2.44 -9.93 -1.43
C GLU A 48 -2.40 -10.95 -2.56
N VAL A 49 -3.50 -11.09 -3.29
CA VAL A 49 -3.57 -11.97 -4.47
C VAL A 49 -2.74 -11.39 -5.60
N GLN A 50 -1.74 -12.13 -6.06
CA GLN A 50 -0.86 -11.71 -7.15
C GLN A 50 -1.17 -12.42 -8.47
N GLN A 51 -1.65 -13.65 -8.41
CA GLN A 51 -1.84 -14.45 -9.61
C GLN A 51 -2.97 -15.47 -9.44
N LEU A 52 -3.72 -15.69 -10.51
CA LEU A 52 -4.65 -16.80 -10.64
C LEU A 52 -3.94 -17.97 -11.30
N LEU A 53 -3.92 -19.14 -10.66
CA LEU A 53 -3.18 -20.32 -11.13
C LEU A 53 -4.03 -21.28 -11.95
N GLY A 54 -5.35 -21.07 -12.02
CA GLY A 54 -6.30 -22.06 -12.52
C GLY A 54 -6.77 -23.03 -11.43
N ASP A 55 -7.68 -23.94 -11.75
CA ASP A 55 -8.24 -24.94 -10.83
C ASP A 55 -8.71 -24.37 -9.49
N ASN A 56 -9.34 -23.19 -9.51
CA ASN A 56 -9.79 -22.44 -8.33
C ASN A 56 -8.66 -22.08 -7.33
N LYS A 57 -7.41 -22.01 -7.82
CA LYS A 57 -6.24 -21.63 -7.01
C LYS A 57 -5.78 -20.22 -7.32
N VAL A 58 -5.41 -19.53 -6.27
CA VAL A 58 -4.74 -18.23 -6.35
C VAL A 58 -3.38 -18.30 -5.67
N ARG A 59 -2.46 -17.49 -6.15
CA ARG A 59 -1.18 -17.22 -5.49
C ARG A 59 -1.23 -15.87 -4.84
N ALA A 60 -0.97 -15.84 -3.54
CA ALA A 60 -0.95 -14.62 -2.74
C ALA A 60 0.42 -14.44 -2.08
N VAL A 61 0.75 -13.20 -1.75
CA VAL A 61 1.96 -12.81 -1.04
C VAL A 61 1.57 -12.23 0.32
N SER A 62 2.17 -12.76 1.37
CA SER A 62 1.96 -12.29 2.74
C SER A 62 2.65 -10.93 2.97
N MET A 63 1.98 -10.03 3.65
CA MET A 63 2.51 -8.72 4.07
C MET A 63 3.26 -8.77 5.40
N SER A 64 3.22 -9.91 6.10
CA SER A 64 3.93 -10.14 7.35
C SER A 64 4.52 -11.55 7.41
N SER A 65 5.20 -11.91 8.50
CA SER A 65 5.76 -13.25 8.63
C SER A 65 4.68 -14.33 8.53
N THR A 66 5.04 -15.43 7.87
CA THR A 66 4.22 -16.65 7.75
C THR A 66 4.54 -17.69 8.82
N ASP A 67 5.32 -17.33 9.83
CA ASP A 67 5.69 -18.22 10.92
C ASP A 67 4.46 -18.72 11.69
N GLY A 68 4.39 -20.01 11.92
CA GLY A 68 3.26 -20.68 12.58
C GLY A 68 2.06 -20.96 11.66
N MET A 69 2.10 -20.53 10.39
CA MET A 69 1.04 -20.83 9.44
C MET A 69 1.10 -22.30 9.00
N ARG A 70 -0.07 -22.91 8.88
CA ARG A 70 -0.20 -24.32 8.49
C ARG A 70 -1.05 -24.47 7.24
N ARG A 71 -0.83 -25.56 6.51
CA ARG A 71 -1.72 -25.94 5.41
C ARG A 71 -3.11 -26.27 5.96
N GLY A 72 -4.13 -25.96 5.18
CA GLY A 72 -5.54 -26.18 5.56
C GLY A 72 -6.15 -25.06 6.39
N ILE A 73 -5.37 -24.05 6.82
CA ILE A 73 -5.89 -22.86 7.52
C ILE A 73 -6.84 -22.10 6.58
N GLU A 74 -7.86 -21.50 7.15
CA GLU A 74 -8.85 -20.73 6.42
C GLU A 74 -8.27 -19.37 5.98
N ALA A 75 -8.63 -18.97 4.77
CA ALA A 75 -8.24 -17.72 4.14
C ALA A 75 -9.50 -17.02 3.63
N VAL A 76 -9.76 -15.84 4.13
CA VAL A 76 -11.00 -15.08 3.89
C VAL A 76 -10.71 -13.95 2.92
N ASP A 77 -11.38 -13.94 1.77
CA ASP A 77 -11.33 -12.80 0.84
C ASP A 77 -12.08 -11.61 1.42
N THR A 78 -11.44 -10.47 1.52
CA THR A 78 -12.06 -9.22 2.01
C THR A 78 -12.94 -8.53 0.95
N GLY A 79 -12.91 -9.03 -0.30
CA GLY A 79 -13.68 -8.49 -1.42
C GLY A 79 -13.09 -7.25 -2.07
N GLY A 80 -11.92 -6.78 -1.62
CA GLY A 80 -11.24 -5.61 -2.16
C GLY A 80 -9.74 -5.61 -1.91
N PRO A 81 -9.01 -4.64 -2.45
CA PRO A 81 -7.58 -4.51 -2.21
C PRO A 81 -7.29 -3.98 -0.79
N ILE A 82 -6.04 -4.13 -0.36
CA ILE A 82 -5.54 -3.52 0.87
C ILE A 82 -5.85 -2.02 0.82
N SER A 83 -6.46 -1.49 1.88
CA SER A 83 -6.84 -0.09 1.99
C SER A 83 -6.19 0.53 3.22
N VAL A 84 -5.67 1.75 3.06
CA VAL A 84 -4.93 2.47 4.08
C VAL A 84 -5.64 3.78 4.43
N PRO A 85 -5.53 4.28 5.68
CA PRO A 85 -6.08 5.57 6.05
C PRO A 85 -5.41 6.70 5.26
N VAL A 86 -6.18 7.73 4.95
CA VAL A 86 -5.75 8.90 4.19
C VAL A 86 -6.21 10.20 4.85
N GLY A 87 -5.75 11.34 4.30
CA GLY A 87 -6.16 12.66 4.74
C GLY A 87 -5.37 13.23 5.91
N SER A 88 -5.88 14.32 6.49
CA SER A 88 -5.19 15.09 7.53
C SER A 88 -4.75 14.29 8.76
N PRO A 89 -5.48 13.26 9.24
CA PRO A 89 -5.04 12.48 10.41
C PRO A 89 -3.75 11.69 10.21
N THR A 90 -3.33 11.47 8.96
CA THR A 90 -2.12 10.70 8.63
C THR A 90 -0.85 11.54 8.59
N LEU A 91 -0.98 12.88 8.62
CA LEU A 91 0.16 13.78 8.52
C LEU A 91 1.06 13.69 9.76
N GLY A 92 2.38 13.62 9.53
CA GLY A 92 3.37 13.51 10.59
C GLY A 92 3.39 12.15 11.30
N ARG A 93 2.69 11.14 10.80
CA ARG A 93 2.59 9.80 11.37
C ARG A 93 3.40 8.78 10.55
N ILE A 94 3.83 7.71 11.19
CA ILE A 94 4.56 6.61 10.55
C ILE A 94 3.68 5.36 10.55
N PHE A 95 3.52 4.75 9.37
CA PHE A 95 2.67 3.59 9.15
C PHE A 95 3.45 2.39 8.62
N ASN A 96 2.95 1.20 8.92
CA ASN A 96 3.35 -0.01 8.21
C ASN A 96 2.62 -0.11 6.84
N VAL A 97 2.92 -1.17 6.08
CA VAL A 97 2.33 -1.42 4.75
C VAL A 97 0.81 -1.64 4.78
N LEU A 98 0.23 -1.91 5.93
CA LEU A 98 -1.21 -2.11 6.14
C LEU A 98 -1.92 -0.83 6.62
N GLY A 99 -1.20 0.30 6.73
CA GLY A 99 -1.74 1.56 7.23
C GLY A 99 -1.95 1.59 8.75
N GLN A 100 -1.28 0.73 9.49
CA GLN A 100 -1.32 0.73 10.96
C GLN A 100 -0.18 1.62 11.49
N PRO A 101 -0.45 2.54 12.44
CA PRO A 101 0.57 3.39 13.01
C PRO A 101 1.60 2.58 13.79
N VAL A 102 2.89 2.89 13.60
CA VAL A 102 4.03 2.23 14.27
C VAL A 102 4.90 3.21 15.05
N ASP A 103 4.47 4.46 15.17
CA ASP A 103 5.18 5.57 15.80
C ASP A 103 4.88 5.72 17.31
N GLU A 104 4.13 4.80 17.91
CA GLU A 104 3.71 4.81 19.32
C GLU A 104 2.92 6.07 19.76
N MET A 105 2.41 6.85 18.79
CA MET A 105 1.65 8.08 19.05
C MET A 105 0.13 7.84 19.19
N GLY A 106 -0.29 6.59 19.35
CA GLY A 106 -1.69 6.17 19.49
C GLY A 106 -2.42 5.94 18.16
N PRO A 107 -3.70 5.57 18.21
CA PRO A 107 -4.49 5.26 17.02
C PRO A 107 -4.68 6.49 16.14
N VAL A 108 -4.89 6.27 14.86
CA VAL A 108 -5.23 7.28 13.85
C VAL A 108 -6.69 7.11 13.47
N ASP A 109 -7.38 8.21 13.18
CA ASP A 109 -8.71 8.16 12.58
C ASP A 109 -8.61 7.50 11.20
N ASP A 110 -9.29 6.38 11.04
CA ASP A 110 -9.31 5.56 9.84
C ASP A 110 -10.69 5.53 9.14
N SER A 111 -11.50 6.56 9.40
CA SER A 111 -12.83 6.71 8.81
C SER A 111 -12.78 6.86 7.28
N GLU A 112 -11.71 7.43 6.75
CA GLU A 112 -11.46 7.54 5.33
C GLU A 112 -10.27 6.67 4.92
N LYS A 113 -10.52 5.68 4.05
CA LYS A 113 -9.50 4.75 3.54
C LYS A 113 -9.51 4.72 2.03
N PHE A 114 -8.32 4.68 1.44
CA PHE A 114 -8.16 4.46 0.01
C PHE A 114 -7.46 3.14 -0.27
N PRO A 115 -7.87 2.44 -1.33
CA PRO A 115 -7.16 1.25 -1.78
C PRO A 115 -5.76 1.62 -2.29
N ILE A 116 -4.77 0.79 -1.99
CA ILE A 116 -3.39 0.99 -2.47
C ILE A 116 -3.28 0.84 -4.00
N HIS A 117 -4.17 0.07 -4.62
CA HIS A 117 -4.28 -0.06 -6.07
C HIS A 117 -5.41 0.85 -6.58
N ARG A 118 -5.04 2.01 -7.11
CA ARG A 118 -5.98 2.99 -7.66
C ARG A 118 -5.70 3.21 -9.14
N SER A 119 -6.76 3.50 -9.88
CA SER A 119 -6.64 4.04 -11.24
C SER A 119 -5.97 5.42 -11.21
N ALA A 120 -5.22 5.75 -12.26
CA ALA A 120 -4.70 7.10 -12.42
C ALA A 120 -5.85 8.11 -12.50
N PRO A 121 -5.64 9.36 -12.02
CA PRO A 121 -6.64 10.43 -12.16
C PRO A 121 -7.04 10.62 -13.61
N ALA A 122 -8.31 10.99 -13.86
CA ALA A 122 -8.77 11.32 -15.19
C ALA A 122 -8.02 12.55 -15.74
N PHE A 123 -7.86 12.61 -17.06
CA PHE A 123 -7.15 13.74 -17.68
C PHE A 123 -7.75 15.11 -17.32
N THR A 124 -9.07 15.15 -17.08
CA THR A 124 -9.80 16.35 -16.67
C THR A 124 -9.45 16.83 -15.26
N GLU A 125 -8.92 15.94 -14.42
CA GLU A 125 -8.52 16.24 -13.04
C GLU A 125 -7.04 16.65 -12.94
N LEU A 126 -6.30 16.54 -14.06
CA LEU A 126 -4.89 16.89 -14.10
C LEU A 126 -4.69 18.40 -14.25
N GLU A 127 -3.83 18.99 -13.44
CA GLU A 127 -3.37 20.33 -13.60
C GLU A 127 -2.41 20.42 -14.79
N THR A 128 -2.86 21.05 -15.90
CA THR A 128 -2.08 21.13 -17.13
C THR A 128 -1.06 22.27 -17.15
N LYS A 129 -1.21 23.26 -16.26
CA LYS A 129 -0.29 24.40 -16.18
C LYS A 129 0.99 24.01 -15.45
N PRO A 130 2.17 24.17 -16.08
CA PRO A 130 3.43 23.93 -15.38
C PRO A 130 3.61 24.98 -14.28
N SER A 131 3.78 24.54 -13.05
CA SER A 131 4.15 25.39 -11.91
C SER A 131 5.46 24.90 -11.29
N VAL A 132 6.23 25.82 -10.74
CA VAL A 132 7.50 25.51 -10.07
C VAL A 132 7.20 25.20 -8.61
N PHE A 133 7.86 24.16 -8.10
CA PHE A 133 7.91 23.85 -6.68
C PHE A 133 9.09 24.58 -6.06
N GLU A 134 8.81 25.57 -5.23
CA GLU A 134 9.84 26.34 -4.55
C GLU A 134 10.38 25.58 -3.35
N THR A 135 11.67 25.18 -3.42
CA THR A 135 12.31 24.39 -2.37
C THR A 135 12.94 25.27 -1.28
N GLY A 136 13.11 26.58 -1.51
CA GLY A 136 13.87 27.48 -0.67
C GLY A 136 15.40 27.34 -0.80
N ILE A 137 15.86 26.40 -1.61
CA ILE A 137 17.28 26.16 -1.87
C ILE A 137 17.68 26.90 -3.14
N LYS A 138 18.39 28.02 -2.99
CA LYS A 138 18.72 28.94 -4.11
C LYS A 138 19.30 28.26 -5.34
N VAL A 139 20.21 27.31 -5.14
CA VAL A 139 20.86 26.59 -6.24
C VAL A 139 19.84 25.75 -7.01
N VAL A 140 18.93 25.09 -6.32
CA VAL A 140 17.89 24.27 -6.94
C VAL A 140 16.90 25.18 -7.68
N ASP A 141 16.35 26.18 -6.99
CA ASP A 141 15.27 27.01 -7.53
C ASP A 141 15.70 27.86 -8.72
N LEU A 142 16.99 28.28 -8.77
CA LEU A 142 17.50 29.11 -9.86
C LEU A 142 18.11 28.31 -11.02
N LEU A 143 18.80 27.20 -10.74
CA LEU A 143 19.57 26.49 -11.77
C LEU A 143 18.89 25.19 -12.24
N ALA A 144 18.09 24.55 -11.39
CA ALA A 144 17.41 23.30 -11.71
C ALA A 144 16.03 23.24 -11.01
N PRO A 145 15.10 24.17 -11.34
CA PRO A 145 13.83 24.28 -10.64
C PRO A 145 13.02 22.99 -10.78
N TYR A 146 12.39 22.60 -9.69
CA TYR A 146 11.53 21.44 -9.65
C TYR A 146 10.13 21.78 -10.16
N ARG A 147 9.59 20.92 -11.00
CA ARG A 147 8.21 21.07 -11.45
C ARG A 147 7.27 20.46 -10.41
N ARG A 148 6.25 21.19 -10.00
CA ARG A 148 5.16 20.65 -9.16
C ARG A 148 4.47 19.50 -9.92
N GLY A 149 4.27 18.36 -9.26
CA GLY A 149 3.78 17.14 -9.90
C GLY A 149 4.78 16.39 -10.76
N GLY A 150 6.04 16.81 -10.77
CA GLY A 150 7.11 16.15 -11.49
C GLY A 150 7.69 14.96 -10.71
N LYS A 151 8.41 14.11 -11.43
CA LYS A 151 9.26 13.07 -10.83
C LYS A 151 10.71 13.55 -10.85
N ILE A 152 11.34 13.63 -9.68
CA ILE A 152 12.68 14.18 -9.51
C ILE A 152 13.57 13.11 -8.91
N GLY A 153 14.73 12.86 -9.50
CA GLY A 153 15.71 11.91 -9.01
C GLY A 153 16.94 12.64 -8.44
N LEU A 154 17.27 12.36 -7.16
CA LEU A 154 18.49 12.82 -6.51
C LEU A 154 19.52 11.70 -6.51
N PHE A 155 20.59 11.83 -7.30
CA PHE A 155 21.65 10.83 -7.43
C PHE A 155 22.93 11.32 -6.81
N GLY A 156 23.68 10.42 -6.18
CA GLY A 156 24.97 10.74 -5.56
C GLY A 156 25.46 9.58 -4.69
N GLY A 157 26.73 9.62 -4.32
CA GLY A 157 27.34 8.67 -3.39
C GLY A 157 26.78 8.73 -1.97
N ALA A 158 27.28 7.88 -1.09
CA ALA A 158 26.92 7.95 0.32
C ALA A 158 27.41 9.25 0.97
N GLY A 159 26.64 9.83 1.88
CA GLY A 159 27.05 11.00 2.67
C GLY A 159 27.04 12.35 1.95
N VAL A 160 26.58 12.45 0.69
CA VAL A 160 26.59 13.70 -0.10
C VAL A 160 25.36 14.58 0.11
N GLY A 161 24.54 14.31 1.13
CA GLY A 161 23.44 15.19 1.53
C GLY A 161 22.12 15.01 0.78
N LYS A 162 21.89 13.92 0.03
CA LYS A 162 20.60 13.65 -0.66
C LYS A 162 19.41 13.72 0.29
N THR A 163 19.52 13.07 1.43
CA THR A 163 18.47 13.04 2.44
C THR A 163 18.29 14.41 3.11
N CYS A 164 19.39 15.16 3.30
CA CYS A 164 19.30 16.53 3.83
C CYS A 164 18.53 17.44 2.88
N LEU A 165 18.74 17.36 1.57
CA LEU A 165 17.97 18.13 0.59
C LEU A 165 16.48 17.81 0.64
N LEU A 166 16.12 16.54 0.85
CA LEU A 166 14.73 16.12 0.97
C LEU A 166 14.05 16.70 2.20
N TYR A 167 14.74 16.71 3.35
CA TYR A 167 14.16 17.22 4.61
C TYR A 167 14.26 18.73 4.79
N THR A 168 15.19 19.40 4.15
CA THR A 168 15.32 20.87 4.20
C THR A 168 14.48 21.57 3.17
N SER A 169 14.04 20.87 2.13
CA SER A 169 13.01 21.37 1.22
C SER A 169 11.63 21.04 1.81
N ASP A 170 10.66 21.90 1.62
CA ASP A 170 9.26 21.73 2.05
C ASP A 170 8.54 20.56 1.30
N ALA A 171 9.31 19.74 0.62
CA ALA A 171 8.84 18.64 -0.21
C ALA A 171 8.12 17.53 0.56
N ALA A 172 8.44 17.36 1.85
CA ALA A 172 7.79 16.39 2.73
C ALA A 172 6.48 16.92 3.31
N ASP A 173 6.30 18.24 3.33
CA ASP A 173 5.14 18.91 3.96
C ASP A 173 4.12 19.45 2.93
N ASP A 174 4.41 19.30 1.63
CA ASP A 174 3.49 19.76 0.59
C ASP A 174 2.26 18.85 0.50
N ARG A 175 1.16 19.34 1.07
CA ARG A 175 -0.14 18.65 1.17
C ARG A 175 -0.87 18.48 -0.17
N SER A 176 -0.28 18.89 -1.27
CA SER A 176 -0.96 19.02 -2.57
C SER A 176 -1.11 17.70 -3.34
N TRP A 177 -0.97 16.55 -2.68
CA TRP A 177 -0.95 15.23 -3.34
C TRP A 177 -1.93 14.22 -2.74
N VAL A 178 -3.16 14.62 -2.61
CA VAL A 178 -4.26 13.66 -2.41
C VAL A 178 -5.13 13.62 -3.66
#